data_f84b8104babce7ff787ee2f9458dc4a8
#
_entry.id   f84b8104babce7ff787ee2f9458dc4a8
#
_cell.length_a   1.000
_cell.length_b   1.000
_cell.length_c   1.000
_cell.angle_alpha   90.00
_cell.angle_beta   90.00
_cell.angle_gamma   90.00
#
_symmetry.space_group_name_H-M   'P 1'
#
loop_
_entity.id
_entity.type
_entity.pdbx_description
1 polymer ?
#
loop_
_entity_poly.entity_id
_entity_poly.type
_entity_poly.pdbx_seq_one_letter_code
_entity_poly.pdbx_strand_id
1 'polypeptide(L)'
;GRVEERVYHVGRLDADSEGLLLLTNDGTLAHRLMHPSFGVPKTYLCEVVGPVPRGVGRRLMAGVELADGPARVDRFRLVDSLGRIAQVELVLHEGRKHIVRRLMEEVGHPVLRLVRTAIGPVRLGDLRPGRTRVLSNAEIAALFKAVGG
;
A
#
# COMPACT_ATOMS: atom_id res chain seq x y z
N GLY A 1 -7.13 21.07 -0.51
CA GLY A 1 -8.39 21.78 -0.54
C GLY A 1 -9.16 21.61 0.75
N ARG A 2 -10.10 22.48 0.92
CA ARG A 2 -10.97 22.45 2.10
C ARG A 2 -12.15 21.52 1.84
N VAL A 3 -12.39 20.58 2.77
CA VAL A 3 -13.52 19.67 2.70
C VAL A 3 -14.54 20.08 3.75
N GLU A 4 -15.75 20.43 3.30
CA GLU A 4 -16.83 20.89 4.19
C GLU A 4 -17.72 19.75 4.67
N GLU A 5 -17.88 18.69 3.88
CA GLU A 5 -18.67 17.54 4.25
C GLU A 5 -17.90 16.59 5.17
N ARG A 6 -18.65 15.87 6.00
CA ARG A 6 -18.05 14.79 6.79
C ARG A 6 -17.46 13.74 5.83
N VAL A 7 -16.19 13.41 6.02
CA VAL A 7 -15.50 12.41 5.20
C VAL A 7 -14.94 11.30 6.08
N TYR A 8 -14.75 10.15 5.46
CA TYR A 8 -14.17 8.96 6.08
C TYR A 8 -12.83 8.65 5.44
N HIS A 9 -11.84 8.31 6.27
CA HIS A 9 -10.56 7.81 5.77
C HIS A 9 -10.73 6.39 5.24
N VAL A 10 -10.10 6.09 4.13
CA VAL A 10 -9.99 4.74 3.60
C VAL A 10 -8.62 4.20 3.98
N GLY A 11 -8.57 3.45 5.07
CA GLY A 11 -7.32 2.99 5.63
C GLY A 11 -6.57 4.09 6.36
N ARG A 12 -5.38 3.77 6.80
CA ARG A 12 -4.51 4.70 7.52
C ARG A 12 -3.10 4.63 6.96
N LEU A 13 -2.40 5.76 7.01
CA LEU A 13 -0.96 5.78 6.80
C LEU A 13 -0.30 5.88 8.16
N ASP A 14 0.72 5.07 8.40
CA ASP A 14 1.54 5.18 9.60
C ASP A 14 2.26 6.52 9.61
N ALA A 15 2.60 7.04 10.79
CA ALA A 15 3.21 8.35 10.93
C ALA A 15 4.49 8.52 10.13
N ASP A 16 5.24 7.44 9.93
CA ASP A 16 6.50 7.42 9.18
C ASP A 16 6.36 6.93 7.74
N SER A 17 5.12 6.84 7.25
CA SER A 17 4.81 6.44 5.88
C SER A 17 4.29 7.61 5.08
N GLU A 18 4.45 7.55 3.77
CA GLU A 18 4.02 8.58 2.83
C GLU A 18 3.06 7.99 1.81
N GLY A 19 2.42 8.84 1.05
CA GLY A 19 1.68 8.44 -0.14
C GLY A 19 0.19 8.64 -0.07
N LEU A 20 -0.49 7.87 -0.87
CA LEU A 20 -1.91 8.02 -1.15
C LEU A 20 -2.78 7.67 0.06
N LEU A 21 -3.68 8.57 0.40
CA LEU A 21 -4.76 8.37 1.36
C LEU A 21 -6.05 8.79 0.67
N LEU A 22 -7.05 7.91 0.68
CA LEU A 22 -8.36 8.21 0.13
C LEU A 22 -9.29 8.75 1.20
N LEU A 23 -10.11 9.74 0.83
CA LEU A 23 -11.17 10.28 1.66
C LEU A 23 -12.47 10.16 0.86
N THR A 24 -13.55 9.79 1.52
CA THR A 24 -14.87 9.71 0.90
C THR A 24 -15.95 10.11 1.90
N ASN A 25 -17.05 10.70 1.40
CA ASN A 25 -18.23 10.92 2.20
C ASN A 25 -19.21 9.73 2.14
N ASP A 26 -18.90 8.71 1.34
CA ASP A 26 -19.68 7.48 1.25
C ASP A 26 -19.14 6.46 2.26
N GLY A 27 -19.83 6.33 3.40
CA GLY A 27 -19.40 5.40 4.46
C GLY A 27 -19.43 3.94 4.05
N THR A 28 -20.35 3.55 3.15
CA THR A 28 -20.43 2.18 2.65
C THR A 28 -19.22 1.86 1.78
N LEU A 29 -18.84 2.76 0.87
CA LEU A 29 -17.65 2.59 0.05
C LEU A 29 -16.38 2.54 0.91
N ALA A 30 -16.26 3.45 1.88
CA ALA A 30 -15.13 3.46 2.81
C ALA A 30 -14.99 2.14 3.55
N HIS A 31 -16.11 1.61 4.07
CA HIS A 31 -16.11 0.34 4.78
C HIS A 31 -15.66 -0.81 3.89
N ARG A 32 -16.18 -0.90 2.67
CA ARG A 32 -15.82 -1.96 1.71
C ARG A 32 -14.35 -1.90 1.30
N LEU A 33 -13.83 -0.69 1.08
CA LEU A 33 -12.43 -0.51 0.70
C LEU A 33 -11.47 -0.94 1.82
N MET A 34 -11.87 -0.80 3.08
CA MET A 34 -11.05 -1.18 4.23
C MET A 34 -11.22 -2.63 4.65
N HIS A 35 -12.38 -3.24 4.36
CA HIS A 35 -12.70 -4.54 4.90
C HIS A 35 -11.88 -5.65 4.22
N PRO A 36 -11.23 -6.55 4.99
CA PRO A 36 -10.36 -7.58 4.43
C PRO A 36 -11.05 -8.53 3.45
N SER A 37 -12.36 -8.76 3.60
CA SER A 37 -13.11 -9.68 2.73
C SER A 37 -13.18 -9.21 1.28
N PHE A 38 -12.99 -7.92 1.00
CA PHE A 38 -12.99 -7.39 -0.36
C PHE A 38 -11.61 -7.42 -1.02
N GLY A 39 -10.55 -7.61 -0.23
CA GLY A 39 -9.21 -7.85 -0.73
C GLY A 39 -8.64 -6.78 -1.67
N VAL A 40 -8.99 -5.50 -1.45
CA VAL A 40 -8.50 -4.42 -2.31
C VAL A 40 -6.97 -4.31 -2.18
N PRO A 41 -6.22 -4.48 -3.29
CA PRO A 41 -4.77 -4.44 -3.22
C PRO A 41 -4.25 -3.02 -3.02
N LYS A 42 -3.13 -2.91 -2.31
CA LYS A 42 -2.40 -1.66 -2.13
C LYS A 42 -0.98 -1.87 -2.62
N THR A 43 -0.46 -0.88 -3.31
CA THR A 43 0.89 -0.91 -3.86
C THR A 43 1.79 0.02 -3.07
N TYR A 44 2.97 -0.47 -2.70
CA TYR A 44 3.95 0.28 -1.94
C TYR A 44 5.28 0.29 -2.68
N LEU A 45 5.92 1.45 -2.70
CA LEU A 45 7.30 1.61 -3.14
C LEU A 45 8.16 1.85 -1.92
N CYS A 46 9.20 1.05 -1.75
CA CYS A 46 10.06 1.11 -0.56
C CYS A 46 11.52 1.28 -0.94
N GLU A 47 12.21 2.13 -0.19
CA GLU A 47 13.67 2.09 -0.14
C GLU A 47 14.04 1.20 1.05
N VAL A 48 14.86 0.20 0.81
CA VAL A 48 15.26 -0.78 1.82
C VAL A 48 16.77 -0.92 1.86
N VAL A 49 17.26 -1.47 2.96
CA VAL A 49 18.68 -1.81 3.07
C VAL A 49 18.94 -3.01 2.16
N GLY A 50 19.81 -2.81 1.18
CA GLY A 50 20.19 -3.83 0.21
C GLY A 50 21.59 -4.36 0.44
N PRO A 51 22.11 -5.12 -0.52
CA PRO A 51 21.45 -5.59 -1.74
C PRO A 51 20.34 -6.62 -1.48
N VAL A 52 19.35 -6.70 -2.39
CA VAL A 52 18.22 -7.61 -2.27
C VAL A 52 18.42 -8.80 -3.21
N PRO A 53 18.69 -10.01 -2.68
CA PRO A 53 18.83 -11.20 -3.51
C PRO A 53 17.50 -11.65 -4.13
N ARG A 54 17.58 -12.40 -5.23
CA ARG A 54 16.41 -12.88 -5.95
C ARG A 54 15.43 -13.69 -5.10
N GLY A 55 15.95 -14.46 -4.15
CA GLY A 55 15.13 -15.32 -3.29
C GLY A 55 14.18 -14.58 -2.36
N VAL A 56 14.43 -13.30 -2.08
CA VAL A 56 13.62 -12.51 -1.16
C VAL A 56 12.18 -12.37 -1.67
N GLY A 57 12.00 -12.04 -2.94
CA GLY A 57 10.67 -11.92 -3.53
C GLY A 57 9.87 -13.21 -3.45
N ARG A 58 10.49 -14.35 -3.75
CA ARG A 58 9.86 -15.66 -3.66
C ARG A 58 9.43 -15.97 -2.23
N ARG A 59 10.29 -15.67 -1.27
CA ARG A 59 10.01 -15.90 0.15
C ARG A 59 8.81 -15.06 0.62
N LEU A 60 8.77 -13.79 0.23
CA LEU A 60 7.67 -12.90 0.56
C LEU A 60 6.34 -13.34 -0.07
N MET A 61 6.38 -13.81 -1.31
CA MET A 61 5.18 -14.28 -2.01
C MET A 61 4.71 -15.65 -1.51
N ALA A 62 5.62 -16.48 -1.05
CA ALA A 62 5.27 -17.79 -0.47
C ALA A 62 4.67 -17.66 0.93
N GLY A 63 5.05 -16.63 1.66
CA GLY A 63 4.56 -16.36 3.01
C GLY A 63 5.68 -16.32 4.02
N VAL A 64 5.55 -15.40 4.96
CA VAL A 64 6.51 -15.18 6.05
C VAL A 64 5.76 -15.24 7.36
N GLU A 65 6.31 -15.93 8.34
CA GLU A 65 5.72 -16.01 9.67
C GLU A 65 6.09 -14.77 10.47
N LEU A 66 5.06 -14.02 10.89
CA LEU A 66 5.21 -12.88 11.78
C LEU A 66 4.67 -13.24 13.16
N ALA A 67 4.94 -12.39 14.17
CA ALA A 67 4.51 -12.66 15.55
C ALA A 67 3.00 -12.81 15.67
N ASP A 68 2.22 -12.10 14.84
CA ASP A 68 0.77 -12.13 14.85
C ASP A 68 0.17 -12.99 13.72
N GLY A 69 0.95 -13.89 13.16
CA GLY A 69 0.50 -14.83 12.15
C GLY A 69 1.19 -14.68 10.80
N PRO A 70 0.92 -15.62 9.88
CA PRO A 70 1.55 -15.57 8.57
C PRO A 70 1.10 -14.38 7.73
N ALA A 71 1.98 -13.89 6.88
CA ALA A 71 1.71 -12.82 5.95
C ALA A 71 2.43 -13.08 4.64
N ARG A 72 1.85 -12.63 3.55
CA ARG A 72 2.46 -12.76 2.22
C ARG A 72 2.20 -11.54 1.36
N VAL A 73 3.05 -11.37 0.36
CA VAL A 73 2.96 -10.32 -0.64
C VAL A 73 2.37 -10.94 -1.90
N ASP A 74 1.43 -10.25 -2.55
CA ASP A 74 0.83 -10.72 -3.79
C ASP A 74 1.79 -10.61 -4.95
N ARG A 75 2.58 -9.52 -4.99
CA ARG A 75 3.59 -9.27 -5.99
C ARG A 75 4.79 -8.57 -5.37
N PHE A 76 5.96 -8.86 -5.90
CA PHE A 76 7.21 -8.25 -5.49
C PHE A 76 8.05 -7.96 -6.73
N ARG A 77 8.61 -6.75 -6.81
CA ARG A 77 9.48 -6.35 -7.92
C ARG A 77 10.66 -5.54 -7.39
N LEU A 78 11.87 -5.91 -7.79
CA LEU A 78 13.04 -5.09 -7.57
C LEU A 78 13.05 -3.99 -8.64
N VAL A 79 12.88 -2.73 -8.22
CA VAL A 79 12.79 -1.59 -9.13
C VAL A 79 14.19 -1.10 -9.50
N ASP A 80 15.05 -0.96 -8.49
CA ASP A 80 16.39 -0.46 -8.69
C ASP A 80 17.31 -0.94 -7.56
N SER A 81 18.60 -1.02 -7.84
CA SER A 81 19.58 -1.42 -6.85
C SER A 81 20.77 -0.44 -6.93
N LEU A 82 20.95 0.33 -5.86
CA LEU A 82 21.97 1.38 -5.76
C LEU A 82 22.97 1.04 -4.65
N GLY A 83 23.62 -0.12 -4.78
CA GLY A 83 24.57 -0.59 -3.77
C GLY A 83 23.88 -1.05 -2.50
N ARG A 84 24.06 -0.29 -1.41
CA ARG A 84 23.48 -0.62 -0.11
C ARG A 84 22.00 -0.28 0.02
N ILE A 85 21.44 0.45 -0.94
CA ILE A 85 20.03 0.82 -0.95
C ILE A 85 19.39 0.19 -2.17
N ALA A 86 18.23 -0.42 -1.99
CA ALA A 86 17.46 -0.96 -3.08
C ALA A 86 16.06 -0.36 -3.05
N GLN A 87 15.44 -0.22 -4.23
CA GLN A 87 14.04 0.15 -4.35
C GLN A 87 13.24 -1.08 -4.74
N VAL A 88 12.21 -1.38 -3.97
CA VAL A 88 11.34 -2.53 -4.22
C VAL A 88 9.88 -2.07 -4.23
N GLU A 89 9.09 -2.76 -5.04
CA GLU A 89 7.65 -2.52 -5.11
C GLU A 89 6.92 -3.78 -4.63
N LEU A 90 5.98 -3.59 -3.72
CA LEU A 90 5.19 -4.67 -3.15
C LEU A 90 3.70 -4.38 -3.33
N VAL A 91 2.94 -5.44 -3.62
CA VAL A 91 1.48 -5.37 -3.66
C VAL A 91 0.93 -6.34 -2.62
N LEU A 92 0.09 -5.83 -1.72
CA LEU A 92 -0.59 -6.61 -0.68
C LEU A 92 -2.07 -6.25 -0.65
N HIS A 93 -2.88 -7.18 -0.17
CA HIS A 93 -4.31 -6.92 0.03
C HIS A 93 -4.72 -6.92 1.49
N GLU A 94 -3.76 -6.90 2.41
CA GLU A 94 -4.03 -6.76 3.83
C GLU A 94 -3.44 -5.46 4.38
N GLY A 95 -3.89 -5.04 5.57
CA GLY A 95 -3.48 -3.78 6.16
C GLY A 95 -3.13 -3.86 7.64
N ARG A 96 -2.63 -5.01 8.12
CA ARG A 96 -2.15 -5.09 9.51
C ARG A 96 -1.13 -4.01 9.79
N LYS A 97 -1.12 -3.50 11.02
CA LYS A 97 -0.25 -2.40 11.42
C LYS A 97 1.22 -2.68 11.07
N HIS A 98 1.85 -1.75 10.36
CA HIS A 98 3.25 -1.81 9.94
C HIS A 98 3.60 -3.07 9.13
N ILE A 99 2.64 -3.64 8.40
CA ILE A 99 2.83 -4.93 7.74
C ILE A 99 4.01 -4.96 6.77
N VAL A 100 4.17 -3.93 5.92
CA VAL A 100 5.26 -3.89 4.94
C VAL A 100 6.61 -3.78 5.65
N ARG A 101 6.71 -2.92 6.65
CA ARG A 101 7.95 -2.75 7.43
C ARG A 101 8.34 -4.04 8.13
N ARG A 102 7.37 -4.70 8.75
CA ARG A 102 7.62 -5.97 9.46
C ARG A 102 8.04 -7.09 8.52
N LEU A 103 7.39 -7.19 7.35
CA LEU A 103 7.75 -8.20 6.34
C LEU A 103 9.17 -8.00 5.84
N MET A 104 9.52 -6.77 5.46
CA MET A 104 10.85 -6.47 4.94
C MET A 104 11.93 -6.64 6.01
N GLU A 105 11.66 -6.27 7.23
CA GLU A 105 12.58 -6.48 8.34
C GLU A 105 12.82 -7.97 8.60
N GLU A 106 11.75 -8.77 8.56
CA GLU A 106 11.84 -10.23 8.78
C GLU A 106 12.71 -10.92 7.73
N VAL A 107 12.71 -10.44 6.49
CA VAL A 107 13.57 -11.00 5.44
C VAL A 107 14.96 -10.35 5.39
N GLY A 108 15.27 -9.47 6.34
CA GLY A 108 16.59 -8.90 6.49
C GLY A 108 16.87 -7.61 5.73
N HIS A 109 15.82 -6.91 5.30
CA HIS A 109 15.95 -5.67 4.53
C HIS A 109 15.09 -4.55 5.12
N PRO A 110 15.52 -3.94 6.25
CA PRO A 110 14.75 -2.87 6.88
C PRO A 110 14.38 -1.75 5.93
N VAL A 111 13.17 -1.23 6.10
CA VAL A 111 12.64 -0.16 5.25
C VAL A 111 13.17 1.19 5.70
N LEU A 112 13.76 1.94 4.76
CA LEU A 112 14.27 3.29 4.98
C LEU A 112 13.21 4.34 4.63
N ARG A 113 12.42 4.09 3.58
CA ARG A 113 11.34 4.96 3.15
C ARG A 113 10.20 4.12 2.58
N LEU A 114 8.97 4.48 2.92
CA LEU A 114 7.77 3.75 2.50
C LEU A 114 6.75 4.72 1.92
N VAL A 115 6.35 4.49 0.67
CA VAL A 115 5.35 5.32 -0.01
C VAL A 115 4.24 4.40 -0.54
N ARG A 116 2.99 4.66 -0.16
CA ARG A 116 1.86 3.96 -0.77
C ARG A 116 1.49 4.64 -2.08
N THR A 117 1.69 3.95 -3.19
CA THR A 117 1.55 4.52 -4.53
C THR A 117 0.21 4.21 -5.19
N ALA A 118 -0.52 3.22 -4.69
CA ALA A 118 -1.83 2.89 -5.23
C ALA A 118 -2.72 2.23 -4.17
N ILE A 119 -4.02 2.45 -4.29
CA ILE A 119 -5.07 1.75 -3.56
C ILE A 119 -6.03 1.23 -4.62
N GLY A 120 -6.02 -0.09 -4.86
CA GLY A 120 -6.75 -0.66 -5.97
C GLY A 120 -6.35 0.00 -7.29
N PRO A 121 -7.31 0.45 -8.10
CA PRO A 121 -7.03 1.09 -9.37
C PRO A 121 -6.59 2.56 -9.29
N VAL A 122 -6.68 3.18 -8.10
CA VAL A 122 -6.33 4.59 -7.94
C VAL A 122 -4.84 4.73 -7.64
N ARG A 123 -4.14 5.51 -8.44
CA ARG A 123 -2.70 5.75 -8.32
C ARG A 123 -2.42 7.16 -7.80
N LEU A 124 -1.34 7.26 -7.03
CA LEU A 124 -0.83 8.54 -6.54
C LEU A 124 -0.46 9.47 -7.70
N GLY A 125 0.20 8.92 -8.72
CA GLY A 125 0.66 9.69 -9.87
C GLY A 125 1.56 10.84 -9.45
N ASP A 126 1.32 12.02 -10.03
CA ASP A 126 2.09 13.23 -9.77
C ASP A 126 1.57 14.05 -8.60
N LEU A 127 0.63 13.53 -7.83
CA LEU A 127 0.08 14.25 -6.68
C LEU A 127 1.17 14.47 -5.62
N ARG A 128 1.43 15.74 -5.31
CA ARG A 128 2.46 16.11 -4.34
C ARG A 128 1.97 15.95 -2.91
N PRO A 129 2.89 15.72 -1.95
CA PRO A 129 2.53 15.64 -0.53
C PRO A 129 1.73 16.85 -0.07
N GLY A 130 0.71 16.62 0.76
CA GLY A 130 -0.15 17.68 1.29
C GLY A 130 -1.19 18.21 0.30
N ARG A 131 -1.21 17.69 -0.92
CA ARG A 131 -2.19 18.10 -1.93
C ARG A 131 -3.34 17.11 -2.02
N THR A 132 -4.50 17.62 -2.45
CA THR A 132 -5.69 16.79 -2.70
C THR A 132 -6.11 16.95 -4.15
N ARG A 133 -6.78 15.93 -4.67
CA ARG A 133 -7.46 16.04 -5.96
C ARG A 133 -8.76 15.25 -5.90
N VAL A 134 -9.72 15.66 -6.72
CA VAL A 134 -10.97 14.93 -6.87
C VAL A 134 -10.74 13.76 -7.84
N LEU A 135 -11.25 12.59 -7.48
CA LEU A 135 -11.18 11.44 -8.37
C LEU A 135 -12.07 11.66 -9.60
N SER A 136 -11.61 11.17 -10.74
CA SER A 136 -12.43 11.16 -11.95
C SER A 136 -13.58 10.16 -11.80
N ASN A 137 -14.63 10.33 -12.62
CA ASN A 137 -15.73 9.38 -12.63
C ASN A 137 -15.26 7.97 -12.96
N ALA A 138 -14.27 7.84 -13.83
CA ALA A 138 -13.69 6.53 -14.17
C ALA A 138 -13.00 5.89 -12.97
N GLU A 139 -12.27 6.68 -12.17
CA GLU A 139 -11.63 6.18 -10.95
C GLU A 139 -12.66 5.74 -9.91
N ILE A 140 -13.72 6.52 -9.72
CA ILE A 140 -14.80 6.17 -8.80
C ILE A 140 -15.48 4.87 -9.23
N ALA A 141 -15.81 4.74 -10.52
CA ALA A 141 -16.42 3.53 -11.06
C ALA A 141 -15.51 2.31 -10.86
N ALA A 142 -14.20 2.48 -11.08
CA ALA A 142 -13.23 1.42 -10.90
C ALA A 142 -13.12 0.97 -9.43
N LEU A 143 -13.21 1.92 -8.47
CA LEU A 143 -13.23 1.59 -7.04
C LEU A 143 -14.46 0.78 -6.67
N PHE A 144 -15.64 1.18 -7.13
CA PHE A 144 -16.87 0.41 -6.89
C PHE A 144 -16.77 -1.00 -7.46
N LYS A 145 -16.23 -1.13 -8.66
CA LYS A 145 -16.02 -2.45 -9.27
C LYS A 145 -15.04 -3.30 -8.46
N ALA A 146 -13.98 -2.71 -7.93
CA ALA A 146 -12.97 -3.42 -7.14
C ALA A 146 -13.55 -4.00 -5.84
N VAL A 147 -14.60 -3.39 -5.28
CA VAL A 147 -15.27 -3.87 -4.06
C VAL A 147 -16.58 -4.60 -4.34
N GLY A 148 -16.80 -5.03 -5.59
CA GLY A 148 -17.97 -5.82 -5.95
C GLY A 148 -19.27 -5.06 -6.03
N GLY A 149 -19.20 -3.75 -6.15
CA GLY A 149 -20.39 -2.88 -6.19
C GLY A 149 -20.76 -2.37 -7.55
#